data_a12aeed9c6155ff3ef5b0b44c6736c3a
#
_entry.id   a12aeed9c6155ff3ef5b0b44c6736c3a
#
_cell.length_a   1.000
_cell.length_b   1.000
_cell.length_c   1.000
_cell.angle_alpha   90.00
_cell.angle_beta   90.00
_cell.angle_gamma   90.00
#
_symmetry.space_group_name_H-M   'P 1'
#
loop_
_entity.id
_entity.type
_entity.pdbx_description
1 polymer ?
#
loop_
_entity_poly.entity_id
_entity_poly.type
_entity_poly.pdbx_seq_one_letter_code
_entity_poly.pdbx_strand_id
1 'polypeptide(L)'
;MKKVYIHNPSLSVFGKHKGSQLDLSFATAKQSVHEFQSHKIQFIIYASFSPDSYNKEYHLSAKLPSRLGLRDLYSVRMETASSSGAAAFQLGVNLILSGRFDHGLVVATELMSQLSRDESNLLLGSVLSDAQRALGMSMAQGGAMITRKYLTDYGYKEDDLFAISKKLHDNGLLNPKAHIKKNLTWEDYKSQPMITSPLGLYDISPLSDGSAALVLSKDPSAISIKGMGSGTAPFLSSAEPSFLSNRIAFAKAYDEAGVSPEDIDFAELHDAFTPFELVGAEDAGFFKRGEALFQVKAGLTHPKGKIPINSSGGLKSRGHPVGASGLAQIVELCRFFEEWPEKRLAIAQSIGGLATNNFVSILERA
;
A
#
# COMPACT_ATOMS: atom_id res chain seq x y z
N MET A 1 -12.70 21.60 -12.53
CA MET A 1 -11.70 20.60 -12.96
C MET A 1 -12.41 19.31 -13.36
N LYS A 2 -11.88 18.54 -14.34
CA LYS A 2 -12.38 17.20 -14.64
C LYS A 2 -12.15 16.31 -13.41
N LYS A 3 -13.17 15.60 -12.93
CA LYS A 3 -13.05 14.62 -11.84
C LYS A 3 -12.91 13.23 -12.40
N VAL A 4 -12.19 12.37 -11.70
CA VAL A 4 -12.12 10.93 -11.95
C VAL A 4 -12.71 10.22 -10.75
N TYR A 5 -13.47 9.17 -11.00
CA TYR A 5 -14.22 8.43 -9.99
C TYR A 5 -13.80 6.97 -9.97
N ILE A 6 -13.97 6.34 -8.80
CA ILE A 6 -13.69 4.92 -8.58
C ILE A 6 -15.01 4.15 -8.63
N HIS A 7 -15.03 3.05 -9.40
CA HIS A 7 -16.14 2.12 -9.47
C HIS A 7 -15.67 0.70 -9.13
N ASN A 8 -16.55 -0.05 -8.50
CA ASN A 8 -16.45 -1.49 -8.25
C ASN A 8 -15.07 -1.93 -7.72
N PRO A 9 -14.58 -1.34 -6.63
CA PRO A 9 -13.33 -1.76 -6.02
C PRO A 9 -13.45 -3.21 -5.53
N SER A 10 -12.46 -4.03 -5.83
CA SER A 10 -12.45 -5.44 -5.43
C SER A 10 -11.09 -5.85 -4.87
N LEU A 11 -11.11 -6.77 -3.91
CA LEU A 11 -9.95 -7.27 -3.21
C LEU A 11 -10.07 -8.79 -3.01
N SER A 12 -9.02 -9.54 -3.34
CA SER A 12 -8.94 -10.95 -2.94
C SER A 12 -8.79 -11.09 -1.42
N VAL A 13 -9.00 -12.27 -0.87
CA VAL A 13 -8.42 -12.58 0.46
C VAL A 13 -6.90 -12.61 0.29
N PHE A 14 -6.16 -12.01 1.22
CA PHE A 14 -4.70 -12.06 1.19
C PHE A 14 -4.20 -13.30 1.97
N GLY A 15 -3.07 -13.87 1.53
CA GLY A 15 -2.54 -15.07 2.15
C GLY A 15 -1.70 -15.89 1.19
N LYS A 16 -1.83 -17.20 1.21
CA LYS A 16 -1.22 -18.11 0.23
C LYS A 16 -2.29 -18.61 -0.73
N HIS A 17 -2.09 -18.41 -2.01
CA HIS A 17 -3.01 -18.82 -3.05
C HIS A 17 -2.47 -20.02 -3.85
N LYS A 18 -3.39 -20.90 -4.24
CA LYS A 18 -3.13 -21.96 -5.24
C LYS A 18 -3.49 -21.44 -6.63
N GLY A 19 -2.73 -21.83 -7.63
CA GLY A 19 -2.95 -21.41 -9.02
C GLY A 19 -1.95 -20.37 -9.49
N SER A 20 -2.21 -19.77 -10.65
CA SER A 20 -1.33 -18.80 -11.28
C SER A 20 -1.66 -17.36 -10.84
N GLN A 21 -0.71 -16.46 -11.06
CA GLN A 21 -0.95 -15.03 -10.84
C GLN A 21 -2.06 -14.52 -11.78
N LEU A 22 -2.15 -15.06 -13.00
CA LEU A 22 -3.22 -14.75 -13.94
C LEU A 22 -4.60 -15.19 -13.41
N ASP A 23 -4.70 -16.35 -12.75
CA ASP A 23 -5.96 -16.82 -12.15
C ASP A 23 -6.45 -15.87 -11.06
N LEU A 24 -5.55 -15.46 -10.17
CA LEU A 24 -5.85 -14.54 -9.09
C LEU A 24 -6.25 -13.16 -9.62
N SER A 25 -5.50 -12.63 -10.60
CA SER A 25 -5.81 -11.37 -11.28
C SER A 25 -7.18 -11.40 -11.96
N PHE A 26 -7.45 -12.49 -12.68
CA PHE A 26 -8.71 -12.66 -13.40
C PHE A 26 -9.91 -12.68 -12.45
N ALA A 27 -9.82 -13.44 -11.37
CA ALA A 27 -10.90 -13.55 -10.39
C ALA A 27 -11.26 -12.19 -9.78
N THR A 28 -10.23 -11.38 -9.43
CA THR A 28 -10.42 -10.06 -8.84
C THR A 28 -10.90 -9.03 -9.88
N ALA A 29 -10.26 -8.98 -11.05
CA ALA A 29 -10.63 -8.07 -12.13
C ALA A 29 -12.05 -8.32 -12.65
N LYS A 30 -12.46 -9.59 -12.75
CA LYS A 30 -13.81 -9.97 -13.16
C LYS A 30 -14.89 -9.37 -12.25
N GLN A 31 -14.67 -9.30 -10.93
CA GLN A 31 -15.60 -8.66 -10.00
C GLN A 31 -15.74 -7.17 -10.32
N SER A 32 -14.62 -6.46 -10.57
CA SER A 32 -14.64 -5.02 -10.87
C SER A 32 -15.34 -4.70 -12.20
N VAL A 33 -15.19 -5.53 -13.24
CA VAL A 33 -15.79 -5.25 -14.56
C VAL A 33 -17.23 -5.78 -14.72
N HIS A 34 -17.67 -6.72 -13.88
CA HIS A 34 -18.97 -7.38 -14.02
C HIS A 34 -20.14 -6.37 -13.98
N GLU A 35 -20.05 -5.38 -13.10
CA GLU A 35 -21.10 -4.36 -12.91
C GLU A 35 -20.86 -3.08 -13.73
N PHE A 36 -19.72 -2.97 -14.40
CA PHE A 36 -19.28 -1.77 -15.14
C PHE A 36 -19.37 -1.98 -16.65
N GLN A 37 -20.28 -2.48 -17.29
CA GLN A 37 -20.35 -2.54 -18.76
C GLN A 37 -18.96 -2.73 -19.42
N SER A 38 -18.44 -3.93 -19.40
CA SER A 38 -17.07 -4.31 -19.81
C SER A 38 -16.62 -3.74 -21.17
N HIS A 39 -17.56 -3.55 -22.12
CA HIS A 39 -17.30 -2.97 -23.45
C HIS A 39 -16.87 -1.49 -23.43
N LYS A 40 -17.04 -0.78 -22.30
CA LYS A 40 -16.56 0.61 -22.14
C LYS A 40 -15.10 0.70 -21.71
N ILE A 41 -14.47 -0.39 -21.26
CA ILE A 41 -13.07 -0.37 -20.80
C ILE A 41 -12.15 -0.12 -21.99
N GLN A 42 -11.40 0.99 -21.93
CA GLN A 42 -10.53 1.47 -23.01
C GLN A 42 -9.04 1.26 -22.70
N PHE A 43 -8.69 1.08 -21.41
CA PHE A 43 -7.34 0.73 -21.02
C PHE A 43 -7.31 -0.24 -19.83
N ILE A 44 -6.22 -0.99 -19.72
CA ILE A 44 -5.86 -1.77 -18.54
C ILE A 44 -4.43 -1.43 -18.13
N ILE A 45 -4.24 -1.10 -16.84
CA ILE A 45 -2.92 -1.02 -16.23
C ILE A 45 -2.78 -2.18 -15.26
N TYR A 46 -1.85 -3.05 -15.55
CA TYR A 46 -1.53 -4.22 -14.72
C TYR A 46 -0.30 -3.89 -13.86
N ALA A 47 -0.44 -3.87 -12.53
CA ALA A 47 0.66 -3.64 -11.62
C ALA A 47 1.15 -4.95 -10.99
N SER A 48 2.45 -5.15 -11.00
CA SER A 48 3.13 -6.25 -10.31
C SER A 48 4.62 -5.95 -10.23
N PHE A 49 5.26 -6.35 -9.15
CA PHE A 49 6.70 -6.17 -8.98
C PHE A 49 7.48 -7.13 -9.89
N SER A 50 7.37 -8.44 -9.67
CA SER A 50 8.22 -9.40 -10.40
C SER A 50 7.53 -10.75 -10.65
N PRO A 51 6.46 -10.80 -11.46
CA PRO A 51 5.76 -12.05 -11.80
C PRO A 51 6.63 -13.00 -12.60
N ASP A 52 7.58 -12.47 -13.37
CA ASP A 52 8.58 -13.19 -14.10
C ASP A 52 9.50 -14.00 -13.18
N SER A 53 9.94 -13.42 -12.07
CA SER A 53 10.84 -14.09 -11.12
C SER A 53 10.07 -14.97 -10.14
N TYR A 54 8.96 -14.49 -9.57
CA TYR A 54 8.15 -15.26 -8.63
C TYR A 54 7.45 -16.46 -9.28
N ASN A 55 6.89 -16.28 -10.47
CA ASN A 55 5.92 -17.22 -11.06
C ASN A 55 6.28 -17.66 -12.47
N LYS A 56 7.37 -17.16 -13.06
CA LYS A 56 7.74 -17.35 -14.46
C LYS A 56 6.62 -16.93 -15.43
N GLU A 57 5.83 -15.95 -15.03
CA GLU A 57 4.72 -15.42 -15.83
C GLU A 57 5.09 -14.08 -16.48
N TYR A 58 4.94 -14.03 -17.79
CA TYR A 58 5.21 -12.87 -18.62
C TYR A 58 3.93 -12.39 -19.32
N HIS A 59 3.93 -11.13 -19.76
CA HIS A 59 2.91 -10.55 -20.62
C HIS A 59 1.50 -10.58 -20.03
N LEU A 60 1.39 -10.43 -18.70
CA LEU A 60 0.12 -10.44 -17.97
C LEU A 60 -0.81 -9.31 -18.41
N SER A 61 -0.25 -8.16 -18.85
CA SER A 61 -1.02 -7.04 -19.41
C SER A 61 -1.78 -7.41 -20.70
N ALA A 62 -1.35 -8.42 -21.46
CA ALA A 62 -2.08 -8.92 -22.64
C ALA A 62 -2.94 -10.17 -22.32
N LYS A 63 -2.44 -11.04 -21.45
CA LYS A 63 -3.15 -12.27 -21.08
C LYS A 63 -4.45 -11.98 -20.31
N LEU A 64 -4.41 -11.01 -19.38
CA LEU A 64 -5.57 -10.67 -18.55
C LEU A 64 -6.74 -10.11 -19.37
N PRO A 65 -6.58 -9.06 -20.21
CA PRO A 65 -7.68 -8.58 -21.04
C PRO A 65 -8.22 -9.66 -21.99
N SER A 66 -7.35 -10.47 -22.61
CA SER A 66 -7.78 -11.59 -23.44
C SER A 66 -8.69 -12.56 -22.67
N ARG A 67 -8.32 -12.91 -21.43
CA ARG A 67 -9.11 -13.81 -20.58
C ARG A 67 -10.42 -13.18 -20.09
N LEU A 68 -10.45 -11.84 -19.93
CA LEU A 68 -11.67 -11.08 -19.63
C LEU A 68 -12.59 -10.89 -20.84
N GLY A 69 -12.16 -11.30 -22.05
CA GLY A 69 -12.89 -11.07 -23.28
C GLY A 69 -12.84 -9.62 -23.77
N LEU A 70 -11.90 -8.81 -23.27
CA LEU A 70 -11.72 -7.42 -23.63
C LEU A 70 -10.80 -7.31 -24.86
N ARG A 71 -11.12 -6.38 -25.77
CA ARG A 71 -10.38 -6.19 -27.04
C ARG A 71 -10.26 -4.71 -27.35
N ASP A 72 -9.32 -4.35 -28.24
CA ASP A 72 -9.12 -3.00 -28.74
C ASP A 72 -8.95 -1.97 -27.62
N LEU A 73 -7.98 -2.24 -26.73
CA LEU A 73 -7.67 -1.40 -25.60
C LEU A 73 -6.16 -1.18 -25.41
N TYR A 74 -5.80 -0.06 -24.82
CA TYR A 74 -4.44 0.20 -24.38
C TYR A 74 -4.12 -0.63 -23.14
N SER A 75 -3.03 -1.40 -23.16
CA SER A 75 -2.65 -2.22 -22.02
C SER A 75 -1.15 -2.20 -21.75
N VAL A 76 -0.79 -1.96 -20.49
CA VAL A 76 0.61 -1.89 -20.02
C VAL A 76 0.78 -2.55 -18.68
N ARG A 77 2.01 -2.99 -18.37
CA ARG A 77 2.43 -3.36 -17.03
C ARG A 77 3.20 -2.19 -16.38
N MET A 78 2.91 -1.95 -15.09
CA MET A 78 3.58 -0.95 -14.25
C MET A 78 4.39 -1.66 -13.15
N GLU A 79 5.62 -1.19 -12.95
CA GLU A 79 6.52 -1.64 -11.90
C GLU A 79 7.21 -0.44 -11.23
N THR A 80 7.11 -0.32 -9.91
CA THR A 80 7.81 0.61 -9.01
C THR A 80 7.98 -0.04 -7.63
N ALA A 81 8.43 -1.30 -7.60
CA ALA A 81 8.52 -2.12 -6.39
C ALA A 81 7.17 -2.18 -5.63
N SER A 82 7.20 -1.97 -4.30
CA SER A 82 5.98 -2.05 -3.48
C SER A 82 4.94 -0.97 -3.79
N SER A 83 5.31 0.12 -4.47
CA SER A 83 4.37 1.18 -4.88
C SER A 83 3.73 0.95 -6.25
N SER A 84 4.01 -0.17 -6.95
CA SER A 84 3.52 -0.44 -8.32
C SER A 84 2.01 -0.24 -8.47
N GLY A 85 1.20 -0.72 -7.51
CA GLY A 85 -0.25 -0.55 -7.52
C GLY A 85 -0.70 0.90 -7.39
N ALA A 86 -0.03 1.70 -6.56
CA ALA A 86 -0.32 3.13 -6.41
C ALA A 86 0.11 3.92 -7.66
N ALA A 87 1.26 3.59 -8.25
CA ALA A 87 1.74 4.19 -9.50
C ALA A 87 0.76 3.88 -10.65
N ALA A 88 0.29 2.64 -10.76
CA ALA A 88 -0.70 2.25 -11.76
C ALA A 88 -2.03 2.98 -11.59
N PHE A 89 -2.48 3.17 -10.35
CA PHE A 89 -3.65 3.96 -10.03
C PHE A 89 -3.51 5.41 -10.52
N GLN A 90 -2.43 6.10 -10.14
CA GLN A 90 -2.19 7.49 -10.56
C GLN A 90 -2.00 7.63 -12.08
N LEU A 91 -1.34 6.66 -12.74
CA LEU A 91 -1.25 6.66 -14.19
C LEU A 91 -2.64 6.54 -14.84
N GLY A 92 -3.50 5.65 -14.32
CA GLY A 92 -4.87 5.50 -14.81
C GLY A 92 -5.70 6.77 -14.66
N VAL A 93 -5.59 7.45 -13.52
CA VAL A 93 -6.22 8.77 -13.29
C VAL A 93 -5.73 9.79 -14.32
N ASN A 94 -4.41 9.88 -14.54
CA ASN A 94 -3.83 10.81 -15.51
C ASN A 94 -4.26 10.52 -16.96
N LEU A 95 -4.42 9.26 -17.34
CA LEU A 95 -4.93 8.89 -18.67
C LEU A 95 -6.37 9.39 -18.88
N ILE A 96 -7.21 9.41 -17.88
CA ILE A 96 -8.57 9.97 -17.97
C ILE A 96 -8.54 11.49 -17.94
N LEU A 97 -7.77 12.11 -17.05
CA LEU A 97 -7.63 13.57 -16.94
C LEU A 97 -7.10 14.18 -18.24
N SER A 98 -6.19 13.50 -18.95
CA SER A 98 -5.67 13.92 -20.25
C SER A 98 -6.77 13.98 -21.34
N GLY A 99 -7.91 13.34 -21.11
CA GLY A 99 -9.00 13.25 -22.07
C GLY A 99 -8.78 12.22 -23.17
N ARG A 100 -7.73 11.39 -23.07
CA ARG A 100 -7.46 10.33 -24.05
C ARG A 100 -8.40 9.14 -23.89
N PHE A 101 -8.80 8.85 -22.65
CA PHE A 101 -9.69 7.77 -22.28
C PHE A 101 -10.74 8.24 -21.28
N ASP A 102 -11.88 7.58 -21.29
CA ASP A 102 -12.99 7.86 -20.37
C ASP A 102 -13.07 6.85 -19.23
N HIS A 103 -12.68 5.59 -19.49
CA HIS A 103 -12.82 4.48 -18.58
C HIS A 103 -11.65 3.50 -18.68
N GLY A 104 -11.17 3.02 -17.56
CA GLY A 104 -10.11 2.03 -17.54
C GLY A 104 -10.11 1.15 -16.30
N LEU A 105 -9.52 -0.02 -16.42
CA LEU A 105 -9.35 -0.99 -15.35
C LEU A 105 -7.91 -0.92 -14.81
N VAL A 106 -7.76 -0.78 -13.51
CA VAL A 106 -6.48 -0.94 -12.83
C VAL A 106 -6.51 -2.25 -12.04
N VAL A 107 -5.53 -3.09 -12.27
CA VAL A 107 -5.37 -4.38 -11.57
C VAL A 107 -3.96 -4.47 -11.03
N ALA A 108 -3.84 -4.84 -9.77
CA ALA A 108 -2.55 -5.05 -9.10
C ALA A 108 -2.53 -6.42 -8.43
N THR A 109 -1.55 -7.25 -8.77
CA THR A 109 -1.46 -8.62 -8.25
C THR A 109 -0.01 -9.00 -8.01
N GLU A 110 0.23 -9.67 -6.89
CA GLU A 110 1.50 -10.34 -6.63
C GLU A 110 1.26 -11.71 -6.00
N LEU A 111 2.02 -12.70 -6.44
CA LEU A 111 1.96 -14.07 -5.94
C LEU A 111 3.38 -14.46 -5.47
N MET A 112 3.67 -14.21 -4.19
CA MET A 112 5.01 -14.32 -3.61
C MET A 112 5.31 -15.69 -3.00
N SER A 113 4.27 -16.48 -2.68
CA SER A 113 4.39 -17.74 -1.94
C SER A 113 4.98 -18.90 -2.76
N GLN A 114 5.27 -18.69 -4.05
CA GLN A 114 5.85 -19.70 -4.95
C GLN A 114 7.36 -19.89 -4.74
N LEU A 115 8.05 -18.90 -4.21
CA LEU A 115 9.47 -18.98 -3.85
C LEU A 115 9.64 -19.27 -2.37
N SER A 116 10.78 -19.84 -2.02
CA SER A 116 11.21 -19.93 -0.64
C SER A 116 11.40 -18.54 -0.02
N ARG A 117 11.45 -18.47 1.30
CA ARG A 117 11.67 -17.21 2.03
C ARG A 117 12.99 -16.54 1.62
N ASP A 118 14.05 -17.34 1.45
CA ASP A 118 15.38 -16.82 1.15
C ASP A 118 15.45 -16.30 -0.30
N GLU A 119 14.88 -17.02 -1.26
CA GLU A 119 14.76 -16.56 -2.64
C GLU A 119 13.93 -15.29 -2.75
N SER A 120 12.83 -15.21 -2.02
CA SER A 120 11.99 -13.99 -1.97
C SER A 120 12.74 -12.80 -1.37
N ASN A 121 13.54 -13.01 -0.31
CA ASN A 121 14.35 -11.96 0.30
C ASN A 121 15.46 -11.46 -0.65
N LEU A 122 16.11 -12.37 -1.39
CA LEU A 122 17.09 -12.00 -2.43
C LEU A 122 16.44 -11.18 -3.55
N LEU A 123 15.27 -11.61 -4.01
CA LEU A 123 14.53 -10.88 -5.04
C LEU A 123 14.08 -9.50 -4.55
N LEU A 124 13.54 -9.39 -3.34
CA LEU A 124 13.21 -8.10 -2.74
C LEU A 124 14.44 -7.21 -2.54
N GLY A 125 15.59 -7.81 -2.24
CA GLY A 125 16.87 -7.11 -2.15
C GLY A 125 17.36 -6.52 -3.48
N SER A 126 16.84 -6.98 -4.63
CA SER A 126 17.24 -6.46 -5.95
C SER A 126 16.87 -4.99 -6.17
N VAL A 127 15.94 -4.43 -5.38
CA VAL A 127 15.57 -3.01 -5.44
C VAL A 127 16.58 -2.09 -4.74
N LEU A 128 17.52 -2.65 -3.99
CA LEU A 128 18.60 -1.91 -3.35
C LEU A 128 19.67 -1.50 -4.36
N SER A 129 20.37 -0.40 -4.08
CA SER A 129 21.50 0.02 -4.91
C SER A 129 22.63 -1.01 -4.88
N ASP A 130 23.49 -0.99 -5.90
CA ASP A 130 24.65 -1.90 -5.97
C ASP A 130 25.56 -1.78 -4.74
N ALA A 131 25.77 -0.57 -4.25
CA ALA A 131 26.56 -0.33 -3.03
C ALA A 131 25.90 -0.95 -1.79
N GLN A 132 24.59 -0.84 -1.63
CA GLN A 132 23.87 -1.47 -0.52
C GLN A 132 23.93 -3.00 -0.61
N ARG A 133 23.74 -3.56 -1.81
CA ARG A 133 23.85 -5.02 -2.04
C ARG A 133 25.26 -5.55 -1.79
N ALA A 134 26.28 -4.81 -2.21
CA ALA A 134 27.68 -5.18 -1.97
C ALA A 134 28.03 -5.23 -0.48
N LEU A 135 27.34 -4.44 0.37
CA LEU A 135 27.45 -4.49 1.83
C LEU A 135 26.59 -5.60 2.47
N GLY A 136 25.91 -6.43 1.68
CA GLY A 136 25.03 -7.49 2.17
C GLY A 136 23.72 -6.97 2.80
N MET A 137 23.32 -5.74 2.48
CA MET A 137 22.11 -5.14 3.04
C MET A 137 20.84 -5.83 2.51
N SER A 138 19.89 -6.08 3.40
CA SER A 138 18.55 -6.54 3.09
C SER A 138 17.50 -5.43 3.30
N MET A 139 16.27 -5.65 2.77
CA MET A 139 15.15 -4.73 3.03
C MET A 139 14.86 -4.59 4.53
N ALA A 140 14.90 -5.70 5.27
CA ALA A 140 14.66 -5.70 6.72
C ALA A 140 15.71 -4.86 7.48
N GLN A 141 16.99 -4.93 7.08
CA GLN A 141 18.04 -4.10 7.68
C GLN A 141 17.81 -2.61 7.40
N GLY A 142 17.33 -2.26 6.20
CA GLY A 142 16.93 -0.88 5.90
C GLY A 142 15.79 -0.40 6.80
N GLY A 143 14.79 -1.23 7.01
CA GLY A 143 13.71 -0.97 7.98
C GLY A 143 14.23 -0.81 9.40
N ALA A 144 15.15 -1.68 9.83
CA ALA A 144 15.76 -1.62 11.16
C ALA A 144 16.59 -0.36 11.39
N MET A 145 17.30 0.13 10.38
CA MET A 145 18.10 1.37 10.48
C MET A 145 17.21 2.58 10.80
N ILE A 146 16.10 2.75 10.09
CA ILE A 146 15.13 3.82 10.34
C ILE A 146 14.48 3.64 11.71
N THR A 147 14.09 2.41 12.05
CA THR A 147 13.50 2.11 13.36
C THR A 147 14.45 2.45 14.50
N ARG A 148 15.72 2.00 14.41
CA ARG A 148 16.74 2.30 15.42
C ARG A 148 16.92 3.81 15.59
N LYS A 149 16.99 4.53 14.47
CA LYS A 149 17.10 5.98 14.49
C LYS A 149 15.89 6.63 15.17
N TYR A 150 14.67 6.21 14.83
CA TYR A 150 13.44 6.72 15.45
C TYR A 150 13.43 6.52 16.98
N LEU A 151 13.74 5.30 17.42
CA LEU A 151 13.78 4.99 18.84
C LEU A 151 14.85 5.83 19.59
N THR A 152 16.03 5.96 18.99
CA THR A 152 17.16 6.69 19.60
C THR A 152 16.89 8.20 19.66
N ASP A 153 16.46 8.80 18.55
CA ASP A 153 16.26 10.25 18.45
C ASP A 153 15.14 10.75 19.38
N TYR A 154 14.12 9.90 19.61
CA TYR A 154 12.94 10.29 20.40
C TYR A 154 12.86 9.60 21.78
N GLY A 155 13.89 8.84 22.17
CA GLY A 155 13.99 8.25 23.51
C GLY A 155 13.02 7.08 23.78
N TYR A 156 12.54 6.40 22.73
CA TYR A 156 11.72 5.21 22.88
C TYR A 156 12.55 3.94 23.05
N LYS A 157 11.93 2.92 23.66
CA LYS A 157 12.51 1.58 23.83
C LYS A 157 11.98 0.63 22.77
N GLU A 158 12.69 -0.47 22.50
CA GLU A 158 12.24 -1.50 21.56
C GLU A 158 10.87 -2.08 21.95
N ASP A 159 10.62 -2.27 23.24
CA ASP A 159 9.35 -2.75 23.79
C ASP A 159 8.15 -1.83 23.46
N ASP A 160 8.39 -0.57 23.21
CA ASP A 160 7.34 0.39 22.86
C ASP A 160 6.70 0.09 21.49
N LEU A 161 7.42 -0.61 20.60
CA LEU A 161 6.92 -1.03 19.30
C LEU A 161 5.77 -2.04 19.40
N PHE A 162 5.60 -2.72 20.55
CA PHE A 162 4.46 -3.59 20.79
C PHE A 162 3.13 -2.87 20.52
N ALA A 163 3.01 -1.61 20.90
CA ALA A 163 1.78 -0.85 20.75
C ALA A 163 1.31 -0.78 19.27
N ILE A 164 2.23 -0.50 18.34
CA ILE A 164 1.90 -0.43 16.92
C ILE A 164 1.64 -1.82 16.34
N SER A 165 2.46 -2.81 16.68
CA SER A 165 2.28 -4.19 16.24
C SER A 165 0.95 -4.77 16.74
N LYS A 166 0.61 -4.54 18.01
CA LYS A 166 -0.68 -4.96 18.61
C LYS A 166 -1.87 -4.33 17.88
N LYS A 167 -1.85 -3.00 17.68
CA LYS A 167 -2.90 -2.28 16.95
C LYS A 167 -3.15 -2.90 15.57
N LEU A 168 -2.10 -3.15 14.80
CA LEU A 168 -2.22 -3.70 13.46
C LEU A 168 -2.77 -5.13 13.45
N HIS A 169 -2.38 -5.95 14.44
CA HIS A 169 -2.95 -7.29 14.61
C HIS A 169 -4.43 -7.24 14.99
N ASP A 170 -4.82 -6.35 15.91
CA ASP A 170 -6.22 -6.17 16.30
C ASP A 170 -7.09 -5.73 15.13
N ASN A 171 -6.62 -4.78 14.32
CA ASN A 171 -7.31 -4.34 13.11
C ASN A 171 -7.42 -5.48 12.08
N GLY A 172 -6.36 -6.30 11.93
CA GLY A 172 -6.38 -7.47 11.04
C GLY A 172 -7.39 -8.53 11.44
N LEU A 173 -7.69 -8.70 12.74
CA LEU A 173 -8.75 -9.60 13.20
C LEU A 173 -10.13 -9.20 12.68
N LEU A 174 -10.36 -7.89 12.52
CA LEU A 174 -11.64 -7.34 12.05
C LEU A 174 -11.77 -7.37 10.52
N ASN A 175 -10.66 -7.46 9.78
CA ASN A 175 -10.69 -7.45 8.32
C ASN A 175 -10.83 -8.87 7.76
N PRO A 176 -11.96 -9.25 7.12
CA PRO A 176 -12.16 -10.59 6.57
C PRO A 176 -11.14 -10.97 5.49
N LYS A 177 -10.52 -9.99 4.84
CA LYS A 177 -9.53 -10.16 3.77
C LYS A 177 -8.08 -10.29 4.28
N ALA A 178 -7.85 -10.07 5.58
CA ALA A 178 -6.49 -10.08 6.15
C ALA A 178 -5.85 -11.46 6.17
N HIS A 179 -4.54 -11.50 5.88
CA HIS A 179 -3.68 -12.68 5.93
C HIS A 179 -3.44 -13.17 7.35
N ILE A 180 -3.07 -12.24 8.25
CA ILE A 180 -2.75 -12.57 9.65
C ILE A 180 -3.96 -12.24 10.53
N LYS A 181 -4.52 -13.29 11.14
CA LYS A 181 -5.63 -13.18 12.10
C LYS A 181 -5.17 -13.75 13.43
N LYS A 182 -4.33 -12.99 14.12
CA LYS A 182 -3.76 -13.36 15.41
C LYS A 182 -4.05 -12.28 16.45
N ASN A 183 -4.63 -12.68 17.57
CA ASN A 183 -4.64 -11.83 18.75
C ASN A 183 -3.22 -11.83 19.35
N LEU A 184 -2.47 -10.77 19.10
CA LEU A 184 -1.09 -10.65 19.57
C LEU A 184 -1.06 -10.28 21.04
N THR A 185 -0.47 -11.13 21.88
CA THR A 185 -0.26 -10.85 23.30
C THR A 185 1.12 -10.26 23.55
N TRP A 186 1.35 -9.69 24.74
CA TRP A 186 2.65 -9.21 25.16
C TRP A 186 3.68 -10.34 25.25
N GLU A 187 3.27 -11.50 25.74
CA GLU A 187 4.10 -12.71 25.86
C GLU A 187 4.55 -13.20 24.48
N ASP A 188 3.63 -13.24 23.51
CA ASP A 188 3.97 -13.54 22.11
C ASP A 188 5.05 -12.56 21.60
N TYR A 189 4.83 -11.25 21.83
CA TYR A 189 5.73 -10.21 21.35
C TYR A 189 7.13 -10.30 21.98
N LYS A 190 7.21 -10.55 23.27
CA LYS A 190 8.49 -10.70 23.99
C LYS A 190 9.27 -11.95 23.59
N SER A 191 8.58 -13.02 23.23
CA SER A 191 9.19 -14.29 22.81
C SER A 191 9.39 -14.41 21.29
N GLN A 192 9.07 -13.36 20.51
CA GLN A 192 9.19 -13.41 19.06
C GLN A 192 10.63 -13.62 18.57
N PRO A 193 10.84 -14.35 17.46
CA PRO A 193 12.14 -14.39 16.82
C PRO A 193 12.59 -12.98 16.38
N MET A 194 13.81 -12.60 16.74
CA MET A 194 14.46 -11.40 16.22
C MET A 194 14.86 -11.64 14.76
N ILE A 195 14.43 -10.76 13.87
CA ILE A 195 14.80 -10.82 12.46
C ILE A 195 16.04 -9.95 12.20
N THR A 196 15.99 -8.70 12.63
CA THR A 196 17.13 -7.76 12.59
C THR A 196 16.86 -6.65 13.60
N SER A 197 17.71 -6.53 14.63
CA SER A 197 17.47 -5.60 15.73
C SER A 197 17.31 -4.15 15.24
N PRO A 198 16.21 -3.44 15.65
CA PRO A 198 15.27 -3.79 16.72
C PRO A 198 13.99 -4.51 16.26
N LEU A 199 13.90 -4.99 15.01
CA LEU A 199 12.68 -5.58 14.45
C LEU A 199 12.61 -7.09 14.66
N GLY A 200 11.54 -7.53 15.34
CA GLY A 200 11.15 -8.92 15.44
C GLY A 200 10.14 -9.34 14.37
N LEU A 201 9.71 -10.58 14.44
CA LEU A 201 8.75 -11.17 13.49
C LEU A 201 7.43 -10.38 13.42
N TYR A 202 6.95 -9.87 14.55
CA TYR A 202 5.69 -9.14 14.60
C TYR A 202 5.80 -7.67 14.17
N ASP A 203 7.00 -7.20 13.89
CA ASP A 203 7.26 -5.84 13.39
C ASP A 203 7.42 -5.79 11.86
N ILE A 204 7.43 -6.94 11.18
CA ILE A 204 7.67 -7.07 9.73
C ILE A 204 6.45 -7.69 9.06
N SER A 205 6.04 -7.15 7.92
CA SER A 205 4.93 -7.70 7.13
C SER A 205 5.25 -9.09 6.59
N PRO A 206 4.24 -9.99 6.47
CA PRO A 206 4.42 -11.31 5.90
C PRO A 206 4.57 -11.27 4.38
N LEU A 207 5.31 -12.22 3.81
CA LEU A 207 5.21 -12.53 2.39
C LEU A 207 3.78 -13.02 2.10
N SER A 208 3.08 -12.35 1.20
CA SER A 208 1.68 -12.60 0.92
C SER A 208 1.40 -12.65 -0.56
N ASP A 209 0.39 -13.41 -0.93
CA ASP A 209 -0.24 -13.34 -2.24
C ASP A 209 -1.50 -12.49 -2.13
N GLY A 210 -1.83 -11.75 -3.17
CA GLY A 210 -3.05 -10.96 -3.19
C GLY A 210 -3.25 -10.17 -4.47
N SER A 211 -4.48 -9.78 -4.70
CA SER A 211 -4.90 -9.00 -5.86
C SER A 211 -5.92 -7.94 -5.46
N ALA A 212 -5.81 -6.77 -6.08
CA ALA A 212 -6.77 -5.68 -6.01
C ALA A 212 -7.12 -5.21 -7.41
N ALA A 213 -8.35 -4.76 -7.63
CA ALA A 213 -8.78 -4.18 -8.89
C ALA A 213 -9.86 -3.12 -8.65
N LEU A 214 -9.94 -2.14 -9.56
CA LEU A 214 -11.00 -1.14 -9.61
C LEU A 214 -11.12 -0.57 -11.01
N VAL A 215 -12.29 -0.01 -11.32
CA VAL A 215 -12.48 0.76 -12.55
C VAL A 215 -12.36 2.25 -12.23
N LEU A 216 -11.59 2.96 -13.05
CA LEU A 216 -11.54 4.42 -13.09
C LEU A 216 -12.42 4.94 -14.20
N SER A 217 -13.16 6.01 -13.93
CA SER A 217 -14.13 6.55 -14.86
C SER A 217 -14.29 8.06 -14.71
N LYS A 218 -14.64 8.74 -15.83
CA LYS A 218 -15.15 10.11 -15.77
C LYS A 218 -16.62 10.18 -15.31
N ASP A 219 -17.34 9.05 -15.39
CA ASP A 219 -18.74 8.98 -14.95
C ASP A 219 -18.79 9.04 -13.41
N PRO A 220 -19.72 9.81 -12.82
CA PRO A 220 -19.80 9.99 -11.38
C PRO A 220 -20.04 8.68 -10.60
N SER A 221 -19.41 8.57 -9.44
CA SER A 221 -19.70 7.56 -8.42
C SER A 221 -19.56 8.18 -7.02
N ALA A 222 -19.73 7.37 -5.99
CA ALA A 222 -19.66 7.80 -4.59
C ALA A 222 -18.26 8.28 -4.14
N ILE A 223 -17.20 7.93 -4.87
CA ILE A 223 -15.80 8.22 -4.49
C ILE A 223 -15.06 8.83 -5.67
N SER A 224 -14.46 9.99 -5.46
CA SER A 224 -13.63 10.69 -6.46
C SER A 224 -12.20 10.86 -5.95
N ILE A 225 -11.28 11.07 -6.89
CA ILE A 225 -9.90 11.44 -6.61
C ILE A 225 -9.84 12.95 -6.39
N LYS A 226 -9.33 13.37 -5.22
CA LYS A 226 -9.21 14.78 -4.83
C LYS A 226 -7.85 15.35 -5.15
N GLY A 227 -6.78 14.56 -4.95
CA GLY A 227 -5.42 14.99 -5.25
C GLY A 227 -4.45 13.82 -5.20
N MET A 228 -3.32 13.98 -5.87
CA MET A 228 -2.27 12.98 -5.98
C MET A 228 -0.89 13.62 -5.90
N GLY A 229 0.06 12.87 -5.37
CA GLY A 229 1.45 13.29 -5.33
C GLY A 229 2.40 12.11 -5.44
N SER A 230 3.56 12.35 -6.02
CA SER A 230 4.65 11.38 -6.07
C SER A 230 5.98 12.04 -5.74
N GLY A 231 6.86 11.28 -5.10
CA GLY A 231 8.20 11.74 -4.73
C GLY A 231 9.23 10.65 -4.94
N THR A 232 10.40 11.02 -5.47
CA THR A 232 11.57 10.15 -5.63
C THR A 232 12.75 10.79 -4.93
N ALA A 233 13.43 10.04 -4.07
CA ALA A 233 14.60 10.51 -3.35
C ALA A 233 15.49 9.32 -2.94
N PRO A 234 16.79 9.52 -2.72
CA PRO A 234 17.67 8.48 -2.18
C PRO A 234 17.22 8.05 -0.76
N PHE A 235 17.43 6.77 -0.44
CA PHE A 235 17.25 6.26 0.91
C PHE A 235 18.20 6.97 1.89
N LEU A 236 17.73 7.24 3.11
CA LEU A 236 18.49 7.97 4.15
C LEU A 236 18.98 9.36 3.72
N SER A 237 18.24 10.04 2.87
CA SER A 237 18.55 11.42 2.45
C SER A 237 18.23 12.48 3.51
N SER A 238 17.63 12.08 4.65
CA SER A 238 17.29 12.96 5.77
C SER A 238 18.13 12.65 7.00
N ALA A 239 18.54 13.69 7.75
CA ALA A 239 19.16 13.54 9.05
C ALA A 239 18.17 13.05 10.13
N GLU A 240 16.87 13.24 9.92
CA GLU A 240 15.78 12.79 10.78
C GLU A 240 15.25 11.42 10.35
N PRO A 241 14.56 10.66 11.22
CA PRO A 241 13.83 9.46 10.82
C PRO A 241 12.59 9.84 10.01
N SER A 242 12.81 10.18 8.74
CA SER A 242 11.83 10.72 7.79
C SER A 242 12.22 10.32 6.39
N PHE A 243 11.24 10.20 5.49
CA PHE A 243 11.48 9.93 4.08
C PHE A 243 11.22 11.19 3.24
N LEU A 244 12.29 11.74 2.63
CA LEU A 244 12.15 12.91 1.76
C LEU A 244 11.16 12.68 0.62
N SER A 245 11.14 11.48 0.03
CA SER A 245 10.17 11.08 -0.99
C SER A 245 8.72 11.14 -0.49
N ASN A 246 8.44 10.77 0.78
CA ASN A 246 7.13 10.92 1.40
C ASN A 246 6.73 12.39 1.49
N ARG A 247 7.59 13.21 2.08
CA ARG A 247 7.28 14.65 2.25
C ARG A 247 6.97 15.33 0.92
N ILE A 248 7.74 15.01 -0.13
CA ILE A 248 7.48 15.51 -1.48
C ILE A 248 6.12 15.02 -1.99
N ALA A 249 5.81 13.74 -1.82
CA ALA A 249 4.57 13.16 -2.30
C ALA A 249 3.34 13.73 -1.54
N PHE A 250 3.41 13.82 -0.21
CA PHE A 250 2.36 14.42 0.61
C PHE A 250 2.11 15.88 0.27
N ALA A 251 3.19 16.69 0.18
CA ALA A 251 3.07 18.12 -0.15
C ALA A 251 2.35 18.34 -1.49
N LYS A 252 2.72 17.58 -2.53
CA LYS A 252 2.06 17.66 -3.84
C LYS A 252 0.60 17.20 -3.78
N ALA A 253 0.29 16.14 -3.04
CA ALA A 253 -1.08 15.63 -2.94
C ALA A 253 -1.99 16.63 -2.21
N TYR A 254 -1.52 17.25 -1.13
CA TYR A 254 -2.24 18.29 -0.42
C TYR A 254 -2.45 19.55 -1.25
N ASP A 255 -1.40 20.00 -1.98
CA ASP A 255 -1.47 21.16 -2.86
C ASP A 255 -2.51 20.93 -3.98
N GLU A 256 -2.44 19.78 -4.67
CA GLU A 256 -3.41 19.43 -5.72
C GLU A 256 -4.84 19.31 -5.18
N ALA A 257 -5.00 18.73 -3.99
CA ALA A 257 -6.31 18.57 -3.35
C ALA A 257 -6.87 19.89 -2.78
N GLY A 258 -6.02 20.87 -2.49
CA GLY A 258 -6.39 22.11 -1.81
C GLY A 258 -6.84 21.86 -0.36
N VAL A 259 -6.19 20.92 0.35
CA VAL A 259 -6.49 20.53 1.74
C VAL A 259 -5.22 20.47 2.57
N SER A 260 -5.38 20.44 3.89
CA SER A 260 -4.32 20.31 4.88
C SER A 260 -4.36 18.93 5.57
N PRO A 261 -3.32 18.53 6.32
CA PRO A 261 -3.33 17.27 7.08
C PRO A 261 -4.50 17.14 8.05
N GLU A 262 -4.96 18.25 8.61
CA GLU A 262 -6.07 18.32 9.59
C GLU A 262 -7.43 18.01 8.97
N ASP A 263 -7.57 18.13 7.65
CA ASP A 263 -8.81 17.83 6.91
C ASP A 263 -8.97 16.32 6.63
N ILE A 264 -7.93 15.52 6.82
CA ILE A 264 -7.97 14.08 6.54
C ILE A 264 -8.65 13.33 7.68
N ASP A 265 -9.67 12.57 7.34
CA ASP A 265 -10.47 11.81 8.30
C ASP A 265 -9.86 10.44 8.66
N PHE A 266 -9.17 9.77 7.75
CA PHE A 266 -8.53 8.47 7.98
C PHE A 266 -7.47 8.15 6.92
N ALA A 267 -6.58 7.19 7.20
CA ALA A 267 -5.45 6.90 6.34
C ALA A 267 -5.12 5.39 6.24
N GLU A 268 -4.60 4.97 5.10
CA GLU A 268 -3.87 3.72 4.91
C GLU A 268 -2.41 4.05 4.53
N LEU A 269 -1.50 3.87 5.47
CA LEU A 269 -0.08 4.16 5.32
C LEU A 269 0.72 2.88 5.14
N HIS A 270 1.89 2.98 4.51
CA HIS A 270 2.74 1.83 4.19
C HIS A 270 3.56 1.40 5.42
N ASP A 271 3.18 0.31 6.03
CA ASP A 271 3.77 -0.28 7.24
C ASP A 271 4.43 -1.64 6.97
N ALA A 272 5.17 -1.78 5.87
CA ALA A 272 5.93 -3.02 5.59
C ALA A 272 6.84 -3.42 6.77
N PHE A 273 7.33 -2.42 7.49
CA PHE A 273 7.85 -2.48 8.85
C PHE A 273 6.93 -1.63 9.71
N THR A 274 6.43 -2.14 10.84
CA THR A 274 5.41 -1.42 11.62
C THR A 274 5.80 0.01 11.99
N PRO A 275 7.08 0.35 12.31
CA PRO A 275 7.49 1.72 12.56
C PRO A 275 7.41 2.67 11.34
N PHE A 276 7.27 2.15 10.11
CA PHE A 276 7.08 3.00 8.94
C PHE A 276 5.71 3.69 8.95
N GLU A 277 4.70 3.13 9.64
CA GLU A 277 3.46 3.86 9.90
C GLU A 277 3.72 5.12 10.73
N LEU A 278 4.58 5.02 11.77
CA LEU A 278 4.92 6.15 12.63
C LEU A 278 5.58 7.27 11.82
N VAL A 279 6.63 6.91 11.07
CA VAL A 279 7.33 7.84 10.19
C VAL A 279 6.39 8.42 9.12
N GLY A 280 5.54 7.59 8.52
CA GLY A 280 4.56 8.01 7.53
C GLY A 280 3.53 8.99 8.08
N ALA A 281 3.02 8.75 9.28
CA ALA A 281 2.07 9.65 9.95
C ALA A 281 2.68 11.02 10.27
N GLU A 282 3.96 11.04 10.65
CA GLU A 282 4.71 12.28 10.90
C GLU A 282 5.10 12.99 9.59
N ASP A 283 5.47 12.26 8.54
CA ASP A 283 5.72 12.81 7.21
C ASP A 283 4.46 13.39 6.57
N ALA A 284 3.30 12.79 6.86
CA ALA A 284 1.98 13.27 6.44
C ALA A 284 1.52 14.54 7.18
N GLY A 285 2.19 14.89 8.28
CA GLY A 285 1.81 16.05 9.11
C GLY A 285 0.69 15.77 10.13
N PHE A 286 0.29 14.52 10.33
CA PHE A 286 -0.74 14.18 11.33
C PHE A 286 -0.26 14.38 12.76
N PHE A 287 1.03 14.19 13.01
CA PHE A 287 1.67 14.38 14.30
C PHE A 287 3.02 15.09 14.12
N LYS A 288 3.48 15.75 15.18
CA LYS A 288 4.84 16.30 15.23
C LYS A 288 5.86 15.16 15.27
N ARG A 289 7.10 15.48 14.88
CA ARG A 289 8.20 14.53 14.90
C ARG A 289 8.40 13.92 16.28
N GLY A 290 8.46 12.57 16.32
CA GLY A 290 8.61 11.78 17.55
C GLY A 290 7.33 11.56 18.35
N GLU A 291 6.19 12.12 17.95
CA GLU A 291 4.94 11.98 18.70
C GLU A 291 4.08 10.79 18.26
N ALA A 292 4.27 10.26 17.06
CA ALA A 292 3.33 9.27 16.49
C ALA A 292 3.19 8.02 17.38
N LEU A 293 4.28 7.49 17.94
CA LEU A 293 4.20 6.32 18.82
C LEU A 293 3.43 6.61 20.11
N PHE A 294 3.57 7.81 20.68
CA PHE A 294 2.76 8.24 21.82
C PHE A 294 1.27 8.28 21.45
N GLN A 295 0.94 8.82 20.28
CA GLN A 295 -0.45 8.91 19.81
C GLN A 295 -1.07 7.53 19.52
N VAL A 296 -0.27 6.58 19.01
CA VAL A 296 -0.69 5.17 18.89
C VAL A 296 -1.03 4.59 20.26
N LYS A 297 -0.15 4.76 21.25
CA LYS A 297 -0.40 4.31 22.65
C LYS A 297 -1.62 4.95 23.27
N ALA A 298 -1.89 6.22 22.95
CA ALA A 298 -3.07 6.94 23.41
C ALA A 298 -4.37 6.57 22.67
N GLY A 299 -4.29 5.67 21.64
CA GLY A 299 -5.45 5.20 20.90
C GLY A 299 -5.96 6.12 19.79
N LEU A 300 -5.26 7.23 19.49
CA LEU A 300 -5.73 8.21 18.52
C LEU A 300 -5.77 7.67 17.08
N THR A 301 -4.97 6.66 16.78
CA THR A 301 -4.86 6.04 15.45
C THR A 301 -5.67 4.74 15.31
N HIS A 302 -6.38 4.32 16.35
CA HIS A 302 -7.28 3.16 16.30
C HIS A 302 -8.55 3.48 15.47
N PRO A 303 -9.33 2.48 15.02
CA PRO A 303 -10.52 2.70 14.16
C PRO A 303 -11.56 3.67 14.73
N LYS A 304 -11.64 3.81 16.06
CA LYS A 304 -12.50 4.77 16.77
C LYS A 304 -11.74 6.00 17.29
N GLY A 305 -10.47 6.14 16.94
CA GLY A 305 -9.64 7.26 17.33
C GLY A 305 -9.91 8.52 16.52
N LYS A 306 -9.19 9.59 16.85
CA LYS A 306 -9.32 10.88 16.15
C LYS A 306 -8.97 10.78 14.67
N ILE A 307 -7.87 10.09 14.34
CA ILE A 307 -7.43 9.82 12.97
C ILE A 307 -7.11 8.33 12.82
N PRO A 308 -8.06 7.49 12.41
CA PRO A 308 -7.82 6.09 12.14
C PRO A 308 -6.72 5.89 11.10
N ILE A 309 -5.70 5.08 11.44
CA ILE A 309 -4.61 4.74 10.53
C ILE A 309 -4.47 3.22 10.44
N ASN A 310 -4.42 2.70 9.21
CA ASN A 310 -4.28 1.27 8.93
C ASN A 310 -5.36 0.42 9.61
N SER A 311 -6.59 0.87 9.54
CA SER A 311 -7.75 0.14 10.08
C SER A 311 -8.00 -1.19 9.36
N SER A 312 -7.42 -1.37 8.18
CA SER A 312 -7.39 -2.65 7.45
C SER A 312 -6.53 -3.73 8.12
N GLY A 313 -5.69 -3.37 9.10
CA GLY A 313 -4.60 -4.16 9.66
C GLY A 313 -3.25 -3.83 9.01
N GLY A 314 -3.23 -2.85 8.11
CA GLY A 314 -2.03 -2.42 7.40
C GLY A 314 -1.39 -3.54 6.57
N LEU A 315 -0.20 -3.32 6.06
CA LEU A 315 0.58 -4.35 5.38
C LEU A 315 1.00 -5.46 6.35
N LYS A 316 1.13 -5.12 7.64
CA LYS A 316 1.52 -6.08 8.68
C LYS A 316 0.50 -7.22 8.83
N SER A 317 -0.78 -6.92 8.94
CA SER A 317 -1.79 -7.96 9.20
C SER A 317 -2.69 -8.23 7.99
N ARG A 318 -3.10 -7.20 7.25
CA ARG A 318 -3.80 -7.42 5.98
C ARG A 318 -2.94 -8.27 5.05
N GLY A 319 -1.63 -8.05 5.01
CA GLY A 319 -0.68 -8.72 4.16
C GLY A 319 -0.03 -7.76 3.15
N HIS A 320 1.14 -8.17 2.63
CA HIS A 320 1.95 -7.35 1.74
C HIS A 320 2.32 -8.09 0.43
N PRO A 321 1.36 -8.36 -0.46
CA PRO A 321 1.70 -8.70 -1.84
C PRO A 321 2.27 -7.43 -2.50
N VAL A 322 3.59 -7.44 -2.73
CA VAL A 322 4.40 -6.24 -2.97
C VAL A 322 3.77 -5.30 -4.01
N GLY A 323 3.61 -5.74 -5.25
CA GLY A 323 3.07 -4.90 -6.32
C GLY A 323 1.58 -4.57 -6.18
N ALA A 324 0.83 -5.32 -5.36
CA ALA A 324 -0.61 -5.10 -5.18
C ALA A 324 -0.96 -4.15 -4.03
N SER A 325 -0.05 -3.96 -3.06
CA SER A 325 -0.34 -3.31 -1.78
C SER A 325 -0.86 -1.89 -1.93
N GLY A 326 -0.28 -1.09 -2.85
CA GLY A 326 -0.69 0.30 -3.05
C GLY A 326 -2.12 0.44 -3.60
N LEU A 327 -2.54 -0.45 -4.51
CA LEU A 327 -3.92 -0.46 -5.00
C LEU A 327 -4.88 -1.02 -3.95
N ALA A 328 -4.43 -2.00 -3.16
CA ALA A 328 -5.22 -2.55 -2.06
C ALA A 328 -5.51 -1.50 -0.98
N GLN A 329 -4.58 -0.57 -0.69
CA GLN A 329 -4.84 0.56 0.20
C GLN A 329 -6.00 1.43 -0.33
N ILE A 330 -6.02 1.74 -1.62
CA ILE A 330 -7.14 2.49 -2.25
C ILE A 330 -8.47 1.74 -2.09
N VAL A 331 -8.49 0.42 -2.35
CA VAL A 331 -9.70 -0.41 -2.20
C VAL A 331 -10.19 -0.45 -0.74
N GLU A 332 -9.27 -0.52 0.23
CA GLU A 332 -9.63 -0.47 1.66
C GLU A 332 -10.18 0.90 2.05
N LEU A 333 -9.64 2.01 1.52
CA LEU A 333 -10.25 3.32 1.75
C LEU A 333 -11.68 3.38 1.22
N CYS A 334 -11.94 2.80 0.04
CA CYS A 334 -13.30 2.74 -0.51
C CYS A 334 -14.25 1.96 0.42
N ARG A 335 -13.81 0.82 0.97
CA ARG A 335 -14.59 0.04 1.94
C ARG A 335 -14.87 0.86 3.22
N PHE A 336 -13.89 1.57 3.75
CA PHE A 336 -14.08 2.40 4.95
C PHE A 336 -15.00 3.59 4.69
N PHE A 337 -15.03 4.17 3.51
CA PHE A 337 -16.06 5.15 3.17
C PHE A 337 -17.48 4.57 3.25
N GLU A 338 -17.69 3.30 2.93
CA GLU A 338 -18.99 2.64 3.11
C GLU A 338 -19.31 2.40 4.59
N GLU A 339 -18.31 1.98 5.39
CA GLU A 339 -18.49 1.70 6.83
C GLU A 339 -18.62 2.97 7.67
N TRP A 340 -18.00 4.10 7.24
CA TRP A 340 -17.98 5.38 7.94
C TRP A 340 -18.60 6.49 7.07
N PRO A 341 -19.93 6.54 6.95
CA PRO A 341 -20.61 7.47 6.04
C PRO A 341 -20.43 8.95 6.39
N GLU A 342 -20.01 9.27 7.61
CA GLU A 342 -19.71 10.63 8.06
C GLU A 342 -18.33 11.13 7.62
N LYS A 343 -17.42 10.22 7.23
CA LYS A 343 -16.06 10.55 6.79
C LYS A 343 -16.06 10.99 5.33
N ARG A 344 -15.26 12.00 5.01
CA ARG A 344 -15.25 12.63 3.67
C ARG A 344 -13.93 12.55 2.94
N LEU A 345 -12.79 12.66 3.64
CA LEU A 345 -11.47 12.71 3.06
C LEU A 345 -10.58 11.58 3.60
N ALA A 346 -9.98 10.82 2.72
CA ALA A 346 -9.07 9.75 3.08
C ALA A 346 -7.80 9.80 2.26
N ILE A 347 -6.69 9.32 2.83
CA ILE A 347 -5.40 9.32 2.18
C ILE A 347 -4.77 7.93 2.21
N ALA A 348 -4.21 7.51 1.06
CA ALA A 348 -3.36 6.34 0.93
C ALA A 348 -1.93 6.76 0.60
N GLN A 349 -0.96 6.17 1.30
CA GLN A 349 0.46 6.36 1.01
C GLN A 349 1.12 5.01 0.77
N SER A 350 1.83 4.89 -0.36
CA SER A 350 2.55 3.69 -0.75
C SER A 350 4.03 3.99 -0.96
N ILE A 351 4.89 3.13 -0.40
CA ILE A 351 6.35 3.23 -0.47
C ILE A 351 6.88 2.23 -1.49
N GLY A 352 7.75 2.68 -2.41
CA GLY A 352 8.52 1.85 -3.30
C GLY A 352 9.97 1.73 -2.84
N GLY A 353 10.49 0.50 -2.82
CA GLY A 353 11.84 0.21 -2.32
C GLY A 353 11.99 0.58 -0.85
N LEU A 354 13.16 1.09 -0.47
CA LEU A 354 13.37 1.70 0.85
C LEU A 354 13.03 3.18 0.82
N ALA A 355 11.75 3.50 0.58
CA ALA A 355 11.23 4.85 0.47
C ALA A 355 11.95 5.70 -0.60
N THR A 356 12.26 5.08 -1.73
CA THR A 356 12.95 5.76 -2.84
C THR A 356 11.98 6.30 -3.89
N ASN A 357 10.77 5.72 -3.99
CA ASN A 357 9.76 6.15 -4.96
C ASN A 357 8.35 5.97 -4.35
N ASN A 358 7.77 7.05 -3.84
CA ASN A 358 6.55 7.01 -3.04
C ASN A 358 5.39 7.73 -3.74
N PHE A 359 4.18 7.23 -3.49
CA PHE A 359 2.94 7.75 -4.06
C PHE A 359 1.92 8.00 -2.95
N VAL A 360 1.25 9.14 -3.05
CA VAL A 360 0.17 9.56 -2.15
C VAL A 360 -1.07 9.90 -2.97
N SER A 361 -2.22 9.38 -2.57
CA SER A 361 -3.51 9.68 -3.22
C SER A 361 -4.54 10.07 -2.16
N ILE A 362 -5.24 11.18 -2.36
CA ILE A 362 -6.32 11.67 -1.53
C ILE A 362 -7.64 11.41 -2.25
N LEU A 363 -8.52 10.69 -1.58
CA LEU A 363 -9.87 10.36 -2.04
C LEU A 363 -10.89 11.19 -1.30
N GLU A 364 -11.96 11.56 -2.01
CA GLU A 364 -13.09 12.31 -1.47
C GLU A 364 -14.38 11.52 -1.70
N ARG A 365 -15.23 11.43 -0.67
CA ARG A 365 -16.63 11.04 -0.85
C ARG A 365 -17.32 12.13 -1.65
N ALA A 366 -17.89 11.79 -2.82
CA ALA A 366 -18.53 12.71 -3.77
C ALA A 366 -19.94 13.12 -3.34
#